data_2567bbe7a2426a8c64284cfcf913d4ee
#
_entry.id   2567bbe7a2426a8c64284cfcf913d4ee
#
_cell.length_a   1.000
_cell.length_b   1.000
_cell.length_c   1.000
_cell.angle_alpha   90.00
_cell.angle_beta   90.00
_cell.angle_gamma   90.00
#
_symmetry.space_group_name_H-M   'P 1'
#
loop_
_entity.id
_entity.type
_entity.pdbx_description
1 polymer ?
#
loop_
_entity_poly.entity_id
_entity_poly.type
_entity_poly.pdbx_seq_one_letter_code
_entity_poly.pdbx_strand_id
1 'polypeptide(L)'
;PGPGIGHSFTFTLSLHESVFSMSVKQLFDLTGQVALVTGGSRGLGLQMAEALGEMGAKLAITARKADELAEAKKHLEGMGYEVLTVVNDLQKTEDIPGLVDQVVERFGTIDILVNNAGATWGAKAEDYPDAAWHKVMDLNVSAPFFLSREVGKRCMIPRGKGSIIVTASVAALKGTPPGMNTIAYNTSKAAALHFARTLASEWGHYGVRVNAICPGFFP
;
A
#
# COMPACT_ATOMS: atom_id res chain seq x y z
N PRO A 1 -22.17 -31.70 66.24
CA PRO A 1 -22.17 -30.36 65.64
C PRO A 1 -20.74 -29.88 65.44
N GLY A 2 -20.30 -29.92 64.23
CA GLY A 2 -18.95 -29.43 63.86
C GLY A 2 -19.07 -28.03 63.22
N PRO A 3 -18.09 -27.18 63.39
CA PRO A 3 -18.15 -25.81 62.88
C PRO A 3 -17.90 -25.78 61.38
N GLY A 4 -18.82 -25.18 60.63
CA GLY A 4 -18.68 -24.91 59.24
C GLY A 4 -17.67 -23.79 59.01
N ILE A 5 -16.61 -24.10 58.25
CA ILE A 5 -15.63 -23.10 57.78
C ILE A 5 -16.17 -22.56 56.44
N GLY A 6 -16.84 -21.44 56.50
CA GLY A 6 -17.19 -20.67 55.31
C GLY A 6 -16.00 -19.85 54.83
N HIS A 7 -15.26 -20.33 53.82
CA HIS A 7 -14.30 -19.49 53.13
C HIS A 7 -15.02 -18.67 52.07
N SER A 8 -15.28 -17.42 52.38
CA SER A 8 -15.71 -16.42 51.40
C SER A 8 -14.48 -15.98 50.59
N PHE A 9 -14.38 -16.43 49.34
CA PHE A 9 -13.43 -15.89 48.38
C PHE A 9 -13.97 -14.61 47.76
N THR A 10 -13.54 -13.49 48.29
CA THR A 10 -13.81 -12.21 47.66
C THR A 10 -12.79 -12.01 46.54
N PHE A 11 -13.21 -12.23 45.26
CA PHE A 11 -12.43 -11.83 44.11
C PHE A 11 -12.54 -10.32 43.97
N THR A 12 -11.54 -9.57 44.42
CA THR A 12 -11.40 -8.16 44.08
C THR A 12 -10.78 -8.09 42.67
N LEU A 13 -11.61 -7.93 41.64
CA LEU A 13 -11.16 -7.53 40.32
C LEU A 13 -10.65 -6.08 40.44
N SER A 14 -9.36 -5.91 40.61
CA SER A 14 -8.70 -4.64 40.40
C SER A 14 -8.70 -4.37 38.90
N LEU A 15 -9.75 -3.76 38.38
CA LEU A 15 -9.76 -3.10 37.09
C LEU A 15 -8.75 -1.95 37.18
N HIS A 16 -7.52 -2.19 36.75
CA HIS A 16 -6.61 -1.11 36.43
C HIS A 16 -7.25 -0.36 35.25
N GLU A 17 -7.97 0.68 35.57
CA GLU A 17 -8.47 1.68 34.61
C GLU A 17 -7.25 2.46 34.07
N SER A 18 -6.56 1.88 33.12
CA SER A 18 -5.92 2.62 32.07
C SER A 18 -6.61 2.28 30.75
N VAL A 19 -7.88 2.58 30.67
CA VAL A 19 -8.52 2.80 29.37
C VAL A 19 -7.84 4.05 28.82
N PHE A 20 -6.75 3.88 28.11
CA PHE A 20 -6.21 4.93 27.27
C PHE A 20 -7.32 5.31 26.29
N SER A 21 -8.01 6.40 26.59
CA SER A 21 -8.94 7.03 25.66
C SER A 21 -8.10 7.58 24.50
N MET A 22 -7.75 6.68 23.55
CA MET A 22 -7.05 7.07 22.34
C MET A 22 -8.02 7.92 21.52
N SER A 23 -7.69 9.17 21.27
CA SER A 23 -8.53 10.03 20.43
C SER A 23 -8.54 9.52 19.00
N VAL A 24 -9.63 9.81 18.25
CA VAL A 24 -9.71 9.42 16.81
C VAL A 24 -8.50 9.96 16.04
N LYS A 25 -8.02 11.16 16.35
CA LYS A 25 -6.81 11.72 15.71
C LYS A 25 -5.56 10.85 15.94
N GLN A 26 -5.39 10.29 17.14
CA GLN A 26 -4.27 9.41 17.44
C GLN A 26 -4.33 8.07 16.69
N LEU A 27 -5.53 7.61 16.31
CA LEU A 27 -5.67 6.41 15.48
C LEU A 27 -5.12 6.59 14.05
N PHE A 28 -5.08 7.84 13.56
CA PHE A 28 -4.56 8.19 12.25
C PHE A 28 -3.15 8.77 12.29
N ASP A 29 -2.53 8.87 13.46
CA ASP A 29 -1.16 9.36 13.61
C ASP A 29 -0.17 8.35 13.02
N LEU A 30 0.57 8.80 12.00
CA LEU A 30 1.62 8.03 11.32
C LEU A 30 3.03 8.56 11.64
N THR A 31 3.16 9.39 12.68
CA THR A 31 4.46 9.95 13.09
C THR A 31 5.49 8.84 13.31
N GLY A 32 6.64 8.98 12.67
CA GLY A 32 7.72 7.98 12.72
C GLY A 32 7.56 6.78 11.79
N GLN A 33 6.44 6.66 11.05
CA GLN A 33 6.26 5.64 10.03
C GLN A 33 6.79 6.11 8.67
N VAL A 34 7.21 5.15 7.86
CA VAL A 34 7.72 5.38 6.50
C VAL A 34 6.74 4.79 5.49
N ALA A 35 6.28 5.61 4.56
CA ALA A 35 5.39 5.22 3.48
C ALA A 35 6.11 5.24 2.13
N LEU A 36 6.11 4.11 1.41
CA LEU A 36 6.52 4.03 0.01
C LEU A 36 5.29 4.03 -0.90
N VAL A 37 5.19 5.05 -1.77
CA VAL A 37 4.07 5.21 -2.72
C VAL A 37 4.58 5.07 -4.15
N THR A 38 4.10 4.06 -4.88
CA THR A 38 4.45 3.88 -6.29
C THR A 38 3.52 4.70 -7.18
N GLY A 39 4.08 5.29 -8.26
CA GLY A 39 3.34 6.23 -9.09
C GLY A 39 2.96 7.50 -8.32
N GLY A 40 3.80 7.92 -7.37
CA GLY A 40 3.56 9.03 -6.45
C GLY A 40 3.84 10.42 -7.03
N SER A 41 4.20 10.54 -8.33
CA SER A 41 4.53 11.83 -8.93
C SER A 41 3.32 12.68 -9.32
N ARG A 42 2.13 12.09 -9.44
CA ARG A 42 0.91 12.79 -9.87
C ARG A 42 -0.37 12.01 -9.53
N GLY A 43 -1.53 12.68 -9.73
CA GLY A 43 -2.87 12.09 -9.60
C GLY A 43 -3.09 11.41 -8.25
N LEU A 44 -3.78 10.27 -8.23
CA LEU A 44 -4.11 9.56 -6.99
C LEU A 44 -2.89 9.20 -6.13
N GLY A 45 -1.77 8.82 -6.76
CA GLY A 45 -0.54 8.49 -6.02
C GLY A 45 0.01 9.68 -5.25
N LEU A 46 0.02 10.87 -5.84
CA LEU A 46 0.44 12.11 -5.17
C LEU A 46 -0.53 12.46 -4.03
N GLN A 47 -1.84 12.40 -4.26
CA GLN A 47 -2.85 12.66 -3.23
C GLN A 47 -2.74 11.67 -2.05
N MET A 48 -2.43 10.39 -2.33
CA MET A 48 -2.17 9.42 -1.26
C MET A 48 -0.89 9.76 -0.48
N ALA A 49 0.15 10.22 -1.16
CA ALA A 49 1.38 10.68 -0.50
C ALA A 49 1.09 11.91 0.37
N GLU A 50 0.32 12.89 -0.12
CA GLU A 50 -0.11 14.05 0.66
C GLU A 50 -0.85 13.63 1.94
N ALA A 51 -1.86 12.75 1.81
CA ALA A 51 -2.64 12.30 2.95
C ALA A 51 -1.79 11.56 4.01
N LEU A 52 -0.83 10.73 3.57
CA LEU A 52 0.09 10.03 4.48
C LEU A 52 1.06 11.01 5.15
N GLY A 53 1.56 12.01 4.41
CA GLY A 53 2.40 13.07 4.94
C GLY A 53 1.68 13.96 5.94
N GLU A 54 0.42 14.32 5.67
CA GLU A 54 -0.43 15.09 6.58
C GLU A 54 -0.62 14.37 7.93
N MET A 55 -0.68 13.03 7.91
CA MET A 55 -0.76 12.21 9.12
C MET A 55 0.61 11.97 9.78
N GLY A 56 1.70 12.55 9.28
CA GLY A 56 3.03 12.52 9.89
C GLY A 56 3.99 11.47 9.36
N ALA A 57 3.63 10.74 8.31
CA ALA A 57 4.54 9.75 7.71
C ALA A 57 5.69 10.44 6.95
N LYS A 58 6.88 9.83 6.99
CA LYS A 58 7.97 10.12 6.05
C LYS A 58 7.63 9.47 4.71
N LEU A 59 7.88 10.18 3.62
CA LEU A 59 7.45 9.77 2.30
C LEU A 59 8.62 9.32 1.42
N ALA A 60 8.49 8.14 0.84
CA ALA A 60 9.26 7.74 -0.33
C ALA A 60 8.28 7.64 -1.52
N ILE A 61 8.53 8.38 -2.59
CA ILE A 61 7.71 8.31 -3.80
C ILE A 61 8.56 7.85 -4.98
N THR A 62 7.99 6.98 -5.81
CA THR A 62 8.69 6.49 -7.01
C THR A 62 7.84 6.64 -8.26
N ALA A 63 8.49 7.00 -9.35
CA ALA A 63 7.92 7.05 -10.70
C ALA A 63 9.07 6.96 -11.74
N ARG A 64 8.72 6.87 -13.02
CA ARG A 64 9.70 6.73 -14.11
C ARG A 64 10.35 8.04 -14.54
N LYS A 65 9.66 9.17 -14.36
CA LYS A 65 10.10 10.47 -14.85
C LYS A 65 10.69 11.30 -13.73
N ALA A 66 11.94 11.67 -13.89
CA ALA A 66 12.67 12.43 -12.88
C ALA A 66 12.12 13.86 -12.69
N ASP A 67 11.68 14.49 -13.76
CA ASP A 67 11.08 15.83 -13.76
C ASP A 67 9.76 15.86 -12.97
N GLU A 68 8.83 14.93 -13.27
CA GLU A 68 7.57 14.81 -12.52
C GLU A 68 7.82 14.50 -11.02
N LEU A 69 8.84 13.69 -10.70
CA LEU A 69 9.22 13.41 -9.31
C LEU A 69 9.78 14.63 -8.60
N ALA A 70 10.59 15.45 -9.31
CA ALA A 70 11.15 16.67 -8.74
C ALA A 70 10.05 17.70 -8.41
N GLU A 71 9.06 17.86 -9.27
CA GLU A 71 7.88 18.71 -9.02
C GLU A 71 7.07 18.21 -7.82
N ALA A 72 6.78 16.91 -7.78
CA ALA A 72 6.05 16.28 -6.67
C ALA A 72 6.81 16.44 -5.34
N LYS A 73 8.12 16.25 -5.35
CA LYS A 73 8.98 16.47 -4.18
C LYS A 73 8.88 17.90 -3.68
N LYS A 74 9.06 18.88 -4.58
CA LYS A 74 8.96 20.31 -4.24
C LYS A 74 7.60 20.65 -3.62
N HIS A 75 6.52 20.08 -4.18
CA HIS A 75 5.16 20.28 -3.67
C HIS A 75 5.02 19.73 -2.25
N LEU A 76 5.38 18.46 -2.03
CA LEU A 76 5.27 17.78 -0.73
C LEU A 76 6.18 18.39 0.35
N GLU A 77 7.43 18.76 -0.01
CA GLU A 77 8.35 19.47 0.89
C GLU A 77 7.83 20.87 1.23
N GLY A 78 7.14 21.54 0.28
CA GLY A 78 6.47 22.82 0.52
C GLY A 78 5.33 22.72 1.54
N MET A 79 4.74 21.54 1.74
CA MET A 79 3.78 21.23 2.79
C MET A 79 4.44 20.83 4.13
N GLY A 80 5.78 20.77 4.17
CA GLY A 80 6.55 20.45 5.38
C GLY A 80 6.84 18.96 5.58
N TYR A 81 6.63 18.11 4.55
CA TYR A 81 6.87 16.68 4.67
C TYR A 81 8.32 16.29 4.33
N GLU A 82 8.85 15.25 4.98
CA GLU A 82 10.14 14.66 4.65
C GLU A 82 9.99 13.69 3.47
N VAL A 83 10.65 13.96 2.33
CA VAL A 83 10.41 13.25 1.06
C VAL A 83 11.69 12.70 0.44
N LEU A 84 11.70 11.41 0.12
CA LEU A 84 12.65 10.76 -0.77
C LEU A 84 11.98 10.50 -2.12
N THR A 85 12.66 10.83 -3.22
CA THR A 85 12.22 10.45 -4.57
C THR A 85 13.18 9.41 -5.15
N VAL A 86 12.63 8.35 -5.75
CA VAL A 86 13.42 7.31 -6.43
C VAL A 86 12.90 7.14 -7.85
N VAL A 87 13.74 7.42 -8.84
CA VAL A 87 13.42 7.13 -10.25
C VAL A 87 13.52 5.62 -10.46
N ASN A 88 12.42 4.98 -10.82
CA ASN A 88 12.38 3.54 -11.06
C ASN A 88 11.29 3.18 -12.07
N ASP A 89 11.58 2.23 -12.95
CA ASP A 89 10.59 1.58 -13.81
C ASP A 89 10.23 0.20 -13.24
N LEU A 90 9.10 0.13 -12.56
CA LEU A 90 8.63 -1.11 -11.92
C LEU A 90 8.35 -2.27 -12.90
N GLN A 91 8.33 -2.02 -14.22
CA GLN A 91 8.31 -3.10 -15.20
C GLN A 91 9.63 -3.87 -15.26
N LYS A 92 10.73 -3.24 -14.84
CA LYS A 92 12.04 -3.86 -14.63
C LYS A 92 12.08 -4.41 -13.21
N THR A 93 11.52 -5.58 -13.03
CA THR A 93 11.35 -6.19 -11.70
C THR A 93 12.68 -6.51 -11.01
N GLU A 94 13.76 -6.63 -11.76
CA GLU A 94 15.15 -6.77 -11.29
C GLU A 94 15.66 -5.52 -10.54
N ASP A 95 15.09 -4.34 -10.81
CA ASP A 95 15.48 -3.09 -10.16
C ASP A 95 14.72 -2.85 -8.83
N ILE A 96 13.72 -3.66 -8.51
CA ILE A 96 12.90 -3.53 -7.29
C ILE A 96 13.74 -3.65 -6.00
N PRO A 97 14.69 -4.59 -5.85
CA PRO A 97 15.54 -4.62 -4.67
C PRO A 97 16.29 -3.31 -4.44
N GLY A 98 16.85 -2.70 -5.49
CA GLY A 98 17.56 -1.43 -5.42
C GLY A 98 16.67 -0.23 -5.05
N LEU A 99 15.38 -0.25 -5.44
CA LEU A 99 14.40 0.72 -4.97
C LEU A 99 14.21 0.61 -3.44
N VAL A 100 14.04 -0.62 -2.93
CA VAL A 100 13.85 -0.87 -1.49
C VAL A 100 15.12 -0.51 -0.71
N ASP A 101 16.32 -0.80 -1.27
CA ASP A 101 17.60 -0.43 -0.67
C ASP A 101 17.68 1.07 -0.39
N GLN A 102 17.38 1.90 -1.39
CA GLN A 102 17.45 3.36 -1.25
C GLN A 102 16.49 3.90 -0.17
N VAL A 103 15.27 3.32 -0.06
CA VAL A 103 14.32 3.73 0.97
C VAL A 103 14.78 3.30 2.37
N VAL A 104 15.28 2.06 2.49
CA VAL A 104 15.78 1.53 3.77
C VAL A 104 17.06 2.26 4.20
N GLU A 105 17.96 2.57 3.30
CA GLU A 105 19.16 3.36 3.59
C GLU A 105 18.79 4.75 4.13
N ARG A 106 17.79 5.40 3.54
CA ARG A 106 17.38 6.76 3.92
C ARG A 106 16.57 6.81 5.21
N PHE A 107 15.64 5.86 5.41
CA PHE A 107 14.63 5.91 6.47
C PHE A 107 14.67 4.72 7.45
N GLY A 108 15.50 3.72 7.20
CA GLY A 108 15.66 2.54 8.04
C GLY A 108 14.65 1.43 7.81
N THR A 109 13.48 1.73 7.25
CA THR A 109 12.39 0.75 7.08
C THR A 109 11.34 1.24 6.10
N ILE A 110 10.34 0.37 5.81
CA ILE A 110 9.08 0.71 5.15
C ILE A 110 7.95 0.10 5.97
N ASP A 111 7.08 0.95 6.54
CA ASP A 111 5.93 0.55 7.35
C ASP A 111 4.65 0.43 6.52
N ILE A 112 4.53 1.30 5.51
CA ILE A 112 3.36 1.41 4.64
C ILE A 112 3.84 1.32 3.19
N LEU A 113 3.23 0.40 2.43
CA LEU A 113 3.45 0.28 1.00
C LEU A 113 2.15 0.56 0.25
N VAL A 114 2.18 1.53 -0.67
CA VAL A 114 1.06 1.82 -1.58
C VAL A 114 1.45 1.41 -2.99
N ASN A 115 0.96 0.25 -3.42
CA ASN A 115 1.04 -0.22 -4.80
C ASN A 115 -0.01 0.50 -5.65
N ASN A 116 0.35 1.69 -6.16
CA ASN A 116 -0.56 2.54 -6.92
C ASN A 116 -0.16 2.67 -8.41
N ALA A 117 1.12 2.52 -8.75
CA ALA A 117 1.56 2.56 -10.14
C ALA A 117 0.75 1.60 -11.02
N GLY A 118 0.36 2.07 -12.20
CA GLY A 118 -0.41 1.25 -13.11
C GLY A 118 -0.44 1.83 -14.53
N ALA A 119 -0.84 0.97 -15.46
CA ALA A 119 -1.03 1.30 -16.87
C ALA A 119 -2.36 0.76 -17.38
N THR A 120 -2.83 1.37 -18.44
CA THR A 120 -3.96 0.90 -19.24
C THR A 120 -3.60 0.92 -20.70
N TRP A 121 -4.33 0.15 -21.51
CA TRP A 121 -4.28 0.16 -22.96
C TRP A 121 -5.65 -0.19 -23.49
N GLY A 122 -6.06 0.47 -24.57
CA GLY A 122 -7.36 0.26 -25.22
C GLY A 122 -7.17 -0.39 -26.60
N ALA A 123 -7.74 -1.59 -26.78
CA ALA A 123 -7.88 -2.28 -28.06
C ALA A 123 -8.99 -3.31 -27.94
N LYS A 124 -9.61 -3.70 -29.09
CA LYS A 124 -10.55 -4.82 -29.10
C LYS A 124 -9.88 -6.10 -28.67
N ALA A 125 -10.61 -7.00 -28.01
CA ALA A 125 -10.03 -8.22 -27.45
C ALA A 125 -9.38 -9.10 -28.51
N GLU A 126 -10.01 -9.23 -29.69
CA GLU A 126 -9.53 -10.01 -30.81
C GLU A 126 -8.28 -9.44 -31.49
N ASP A 127 -8.06 -8.12 -31.36
CA ASP A 127 -6.93 -7.38 -31.95
C ASP A 127 -5.96 -6.86 -30.89
N TYR A 128 -6.05 -7.37 -29.65
CA TYR A 128 -5.27 -6.83 -28.54
C TYR A 128 -3.78 -7.17 -28.70
N PRO A 129 -2.85 -6.18 -28.76
CA PRO A 129 -1.43 -6.45 -28.96
C PRO A 129 -0.81 -7.19 -27.75
N ASP A 130 -0.07 -8.27 -27.98
CA ASP A 130 0.61 -9.04 -26.92
C ASP A 130 1.51 -8.16 -26.06
N ALA A 131 2.30 -7.27 -26.69
CA ALA A 131 3.17 -6.35 -25.96
C ALA A 131 2.41 -5.40 -25.05
N ALA A 132 1.19 -4.96 -25.45
CA ALA A 132 0.35 -4.12 -24.60
C ALA A 132 -0.25 -4.92 -23.43
N TRP A 133 -0.60 -6.19 -23.68
CA TRP A 133 -1.03 -7.11 -22.62
C TRP A 133 0.05 -7.27 -21.55
N HIS A 134 1.26 -7.66 -21.96
CA HIS A 134 2.39 -7.82 -21.05
C HIS A 134 2.69 -6.55 -20.28
N LYS A 135 2.77 -5.40 -20.96
CA LYS A 135 2.99 -4.10 -20.33
C LYS A 135 1.99 -3.80 -19.21
N VAL A 136 0.70 -4.09 -19.43
CA VAL A 136 -0.34 -3.86 -18.42
C VAL A 136 -0.25 -4.86 -17.28
N MET A 137 -0.08 -6.15 -17.59
CA MET A 137 0.02 -7.21 -16.58
C MET A 137 1.27 -7.07 -15.72
N ASP A 138 2.41 -6.80 -16.33
CA ASP A 138 3.67 -6.65 -15.61
C ASP A 138 3.63 -5.49 -14.61
N LEU A 139 3.12 -4.32 -15.03
CA LEU A 139 3.06 -3.17 -14.14
C LEU A 139 1.95 -3.28 -13.10
N ASN A 140 0.77 -3.82 -13.46
CA ASN A 140 -0.39 -3.80 -12.57
C ASN A 140 -0.48 -5.04 -11.66
N VAL A 141 0.22 -6.14 -11.98
CA VAL A 141 0.15 -7.41 -11.24
C VAL A 141 1.52 -7.86 -10.77
N SER A 142 2.48 -8.06 -11.69
CA SER A 142 3.79 -8.60 -11.35
C SER A 142 4.57 -7.67 -10.45
N ALA A 143 4.62 -6.38 -10.78
CA ALA A 143 5.34 -5.38 -9.99
C ALA A 143 4.80 -5.24 -8.54
N PRO A 144 3.49 -5.12 -8.29
CA PRO A 144 2.93 -5.16 -6.94
C PRO A 144 3.31 -6.41 -6.14
N PHE A 145 3.30 -7.58 -6.78
CA PHE A 145 3.72 -8.82 -6.12
C PHE A 145 5.19 -8.78 -5.71
N PHE A 146 6.10 -8.47 -6.66
CA PHE A 146 7.54 -8.47 -6.37
C PHE A 146 7.92 -7.41 -5.34
N LEU A 147 7.33 -6.21 -5.44
CA LEU A 147 7.60 -5.14 -4.48
C LEU A 147 7.04 -5.47 -3.09
N SER A 148 5.82 -6.00 -3.01
CA SER A 148 5.24 -6.43 -1.73
C SER A 148 6.08 -7.53 -1.08
N ARG A 149 6.56 -8.51 -1.87
CA ARG A 149 7.43 -9.59 -1.41
C ARG A 149 8.74 -9.05 -0.85
N GLU A 150 9.38 -8.12 -1.55
CA GLU A 150 10.66 -7.54 -1.12
C GLU A 150 10.51 -6.70 0.15
N VAL A 151 9.50 -5.81 0.18
CA VAL A 151 9.20 -4.99 1.37
C VAL A 151 8.76 -5.86 2.55
N GLY A 152 7.89 -6.85 2.29
CA GLY A 152 7.42 -7.76 3.33
C GLY A 152 8.55 -8.54 3.98
N LYS A 153 9.40 -9.17 3.16
CA LYS A 153 10.54 -9.98 3.62
C LYS A 153 11.55 -9.16 4.43
N ARG A 154 11.84 -7.94 4.01
CA ARG A 154 12.92 -7.12 4.58
C ARG A 154 12.47 -6.18 5.70
N CYS A 155 11.26 -5.66 5.62
CA CYS A 155 10.81 -4.60 6.51
C CYS A 155 9.65 -5.01 7.43
N MET A 156 8.61 -5.70 6.92
CA MET A 156 7.37 -5.87 7.66
C MET A 156 7.34 -7.16 8.49
N ILE A 157 7.62 -8.30 7.87
CA ILE A 157 7.56 -9.62 8.53
C ILE A 157 8.54 -9.72 9.71
N PRO A 158 9.83 -9.30 9.59
CA PRO A 158 10.75 -9.37 10.72
C PRO A 158 10.36 -8.50 11.91
N ARG A 159 9.58 -7.43 11.64
CA ARG A 159 9.12 -6.49 12.68
C ARG A 159 7.72 -6.83 13.21
N GLY A 160 7.05 -7.83 12.66
CA GLY A 160 5.71 -8.24 13.06
C GLY A 160 4.63 -7.17 12.81
N LYS A 161 4.85 -6.25 11.87
CA LYS A 161 3.91 -5.18 11.55
C LYS A 161 4.12 -4.60 10.15
N GLY A 162 3.05 -4.21 9.50
CA GLY A 162 3.09 -3.54 8.21
C GLY A 162 1.69 -3.28 7.65
N SER A 163 1.60 -2.39 6.68
CA SER A 163 0.36 -2.11 5.97
C SER A 163 0.62 -1.97 4.47
N ILE A 164 -0.02 -2.81 3.67
CA ILE A 164 0.04 -2.77 2.22
C ILE A 164 -1.32 -2.36 1.67
N ILE A 165 -1.32 -1.38 0.78
CA ILE A 165 -2.49 -0.91 0.06
C ILE A 165 -2.27 -1.16 -1.43
N VAL A 166 -3.22 -1.82 -2.08
CA VAL A 166 -3.19 -2.08 -3.52
C VAL A 166 -4.28 -1.28 -4.21
N THR A 167 -3.91 -0.42 -5.13
CA THR A 167 -4.86 0.35 -5.94
C THR A 167 -5.40 -0.52 -7.08
N ALA A 168 -6.54 -1.16 -6.81
CA ALA A 168 -7.32 -1.87 -7.82
C ALA A 168 -8.16 -0.88 -8.66
N SER A 169 -9.42 -1.15 -8.91
CA SER A 169 -10.37 -0.28 -9.63
C SER A 169 -11.78 -0.82 -9.50
N VAL A 170 -12.80 0.01 -9.67
CA VAL A 170 -14.17 -0.47 -9.90
C VAL A 170 -14.27 -1.42 -11.12
N ALA A 171 -13.33 -1.29 -12.07
CA ALA A 171 -13.18 -2.19 -13.20
C ALA A 171 -12.80 -3.64 -12.81
N ALA A 172 -12.34 -3.86 -11.58
CA ALA A 172 -12.09 -5.19 -11.02
C ALA A 172 -13.38 -5.93 -10.62
N LEU A 173 -14.48 -5.19 -10.42
CA LEU A 173 -15.71 -5.71 -9.81
C LEU A 173 -16.75 -6.13 -10.85
N LYS A 174 -16.66 -5.63 -12.07
CA LYS A 174 -17.60 -5.89 -13.17
C LYS A 174 -16.96 -5.67 -14.53
N GLY A 175 -17.58 -6.24 -15.57
CA GLY A 175 -17.22 -5.93 -16.96
C GLY A 175 -17.45 -4.45 -17.31
N THR A 176 -16.76 -3.98 -18.32
CA THR A 176 -16.91 -2.61 -18.82
C THR A 176 -18.07 -2.53 -19.81
N PRO A 177 -18.67 -1.33 -19.97
CA PRO A 177 -19.67 -1.10 -21.02
C PRO A 177 -19.12 -1.39 -22.41
N PRO A 178 -19.99 -1.75 -23.37
CA PRO A 178 -19.59 -1.91 -24.77
C PRO A 178 -18.83 -0.67 -25.28
N GLY A 179 -17.77 -0.90 -26.05
CA GLY A 179 -16.91 0.16 -26.58
C GLY A 179 -15.76 0.59 -25.67
N MET A 180 -15.74 0.20 -24.42
CA MET A 180 -14.62 0.44 -23.52
C MET A 180 -13.64 -0.74 -23.56
N ASN A 181 -12.82 -0.76 -24.58
CA ASN A 181 -11.96 -1.91 -24.94
C ASN A 181 -10.69 -2.01 -24.07
N THR A 182 -10.84 -2.29 -22.77
CA THR A 182 -9.74 -2.28 -21.77
C THR A 182 -9.55 -3.64 -21.11
N ILE A 183 -9.60 -4.74 -21.86
CA ILE A 183 -9.60 -6.10 -21.33
C ILE A 183 -8.40 -6.36 -20.40
N ALA A 184 -7.17 -6.02 -20.80
CA ALA A 184 -6.00 -6.26 -19.97
C ALA A 184 -6.05 -5.44 -18.67
N TYR A 185 -6.51 -4.18 -18.72
CA TYR A 185 -6.67 -3.35 -17.53
C TYR A 185 -7.66 -3.98 -16.54
N ASN A 186 -8.86 -4.35 -16.99
CA ASN A 186 -9.87 -4.95 -16.14
C ASN A 186 -9.39 -6.26 -15.51
N THR A 187 -8.79 -7.12 -16.33
CA THR A 187 -8.21 -8.40 -15.87
C THR A 187 -7.11 -8.14 -14.84
N SER A 188 -6.21 -7.21 -15.11
CA SER A 188 -5.12 -6.88 -14.18
C SER A 188 -5.62 -6.30 -12.85
N LYS A 189 -6.67 -5.46 -12.89
CA LYS A 189 -7.23 -4.87 -11.66
C LYS A 189 -8.04 -5.89 -10.84
N ALA A 190 -8.68 -6.87 -11.49
CA ALA A 190 -9.29 -8.01 -10.81
C ALA A 190 -8.22 -8.90 -10.16
N ALA A 191 -7.12 -9.18 -10.86
CA ALA A 191 -5.97 -9.89 -10.31
C ALA A 191 -5.36 -9.15 -9.12
N ALA A 192 -5.15 -7.84 -9.21
CA ALA A 192 -4.61 -7.01 -8.13
C ALA A 192 -5.52 -7.02 -6.88
N LEU A 193 -6.86 -6.95 -7.08
CA LEU A 193 -7.83 -7.06 -5.99
C LEU A 193 -7.74 -8.42 -5.30
N HIS A 194 -7.68 -9.51 -6.06
CA HIS A 194 -7.59 -10.85 -5.48
C HIS A 194 -6.23 -11.12 -4.85
N PHE A 195 -5.15 -10.63 -5.44
CA PHE A 195 -3.80 -10.63 -4.86
C PHE A 195 -3.80 -10.03 -3.45
N ALA A 196 -4.41 -8.87 -3.26
CA ALA A 196 -4.48 -8.25 -1.94
C ALA A 196 -5.21 -9.14 -0.92
N ARG A 197 -6.31 -9.79 -1.31
CA ARG A 197 -7.06 -10.73 -0.45
C ARG A 197 -6.22 -11.95 -0.05
N THR A 198 -5.56 -12.56 -1.03
CA THR A 198 -4.72 -13.75 -0.79
C THR A 198 -3.54 -13.40 0.10
N LEU A 199 -2.84 -12.29 -0.21
CA LEU A 199 -1.69 -11.86 0.58
C LEU A 199 -2.09 -11.49 2.03
N ALA A 200 -3.27 -10.90 2.23
CA ALA A 200 -3.81 -10.62 3.57
C ALA A 200 -4.02 -11.91 4.38
N SER A 201 -4.52 -12.97 3.75
CA SER A 201 -4.70 -14.28 4.38
C SER A 201 -3.36 -14.93 4.73
N GLU A 202 -2.38 -14.85 3.82
CA GLU A 202 -1.06 -15.45 4.03
C GLU A 202 -0.22 -14.70 5.08
N TRP A 203 -0.31 -13.36 5.14
CA TRP A 203 0.57 -12.55 5.98
C TRP A 203 -0.08 -11.99 7.24
N GLY A 204 -1.36 -12.23 7.45
CA GLY A 204 -2.08 -11.78 8.63
C GLY A 204 -1.44 -12.27 9.94
N HIS A 205 -0.95 -13.52 9.98
CA HIS A 205 -0.28 -14.09 11.15
C HIS A 205 1.09 -13.46 11.44
N TYR A 206 1.71 -12.76 10.48
CA TYR A 206 2.90 -11.95 10.69
C TYR A 206 2.59 -10.52 11.15
N GLY A 207 1.32 -10.16 11.41
CA GLY A 207 0.93 -8.80 11.75
C GLY A 207 0.96 -7.82 10.57
N VAL A 208 1.01 -8.32 9.32
CA VAL A 208 0.97 -7.49 8.11
C VAL A 208 -0.45 -7.44 7.57
N ARG A 209 -1.01 -6.25 7.49
CA ARG A 209 -2.33 -6.01 6.91
C ARG A 209 -2.21 -5.69 5.43
N VAL A 210 -3.08 -6.25 4.61
CA VAL A 210 -3.13 -5.96 3.18
C VAL A 210 -4.56 -5.63 2.79
N ASN A 211 -4.77 -4.49 2.15
CA ASN A 211 -6.06 -4.02 1.69
C ASN A 211 -6.00 -3.57 0.23
N ALA A 212 -7.14 -3.61 -0.44
CA ALA A 212 -7.29 -3.03 -1.77
C ALA A 212 -8.31 -1.90 -1.73
N ILE A 213 -8.03 -0.84 -2.47
CA ILE A 213 -9.01 0.20 -2.79
C ILE A 213 -9.41 0.06 -4.25
N CYS A 214 -10.69 0.32 -4.53
CA CYS A 214 -11.25 0.23 -5.89
C CYS A 214 -11.79 1.59 -6.31
N PRO A 215 -10.93 2.54 -6.70
CA PRO A 215 -11.36 3.85 -7.13
C PRO A 215 -12.28 3.78 -8.35
N GLY A 216 -13.25 4.70 -8.41
CA GLY A 216 -14.06 4.97 -9.59
C GLY A 216 -13.35 5.93 -10.55
N PHE A 217 -14.14 6.74 -11.24
CA PHE A 217 -13.64 7.86 -12.04
C PHE A 217 -13.37 9.05 -11.11
N PHE A 218 -12.17 9.59 -11.20
CA PHE A 218 -11.80 10.83 -10.54
C PHE A 218 -11.62 11.92 -11.59
N PRO A 219 -12.05 13.15 -11.32
CA PRO A 219 -11.84 14.28 -12.21
C PRO A 219 -10.37 14.61 -12.41
#